data_f4aa60ff74d5b324d6afdee6fdda8af0
#
_entry.id   f4aa60ff74d5b324d6afdee6fdda8af0
#
_cell.length_a   1.000
_cell.length_b   1.000
_cell.length_c   1.000
_cell.angle_alpha   90.00
_cell.angle_beta   90.00
_cell.angle_gamma   90.00
#
_symmetry.space_group_name_H-M   'P 1'
#
loop_
_entity.id
_entity.type
_entity.pdbx_description
1 polymer ?
#
loop_
_entity_poly.entity_id
_entity_poly.type
_entity_poly.pdbx_seq_one_letter_code
_entity_poly.pdbx_strand_id
1 'polypeptide(L)'
;MKQLTAFIAGLLLAVAGTLSLAGCAIAPASGKPGVLTMALAEDPDALDPTTSSTYVSRIVFIDMCEKLYDIGPKLNVVPQLASALPKVTDGGKTLTIPLRRDARFNDGTPFNAQAVKITLDRYRKLPTSSRAAELSSVKSVEVVNPYTVRLHLYAPSAPLLSLLADRAGMILSPTQLHKLGSKFATDPVCVGPFMYGNRVAGDHITLNKSPYYYNRAKVRLSQIIFKIITDGPVRAENLESGDVDAAERLQPFDVVSIKGNPSIHLLNTPSIGYQAITVNTGNVAGTEKPFKPGKVKTPLAQHPALREAFQDALDLNVINKVAFYGQFIPDCGPTSPVSPWFNRSLQCPARNLAQARKLVRQSGLKTPIPVNMIIEASSESERLGEVIQAMEAQAGFAVKLDPTELTTGLDRADKGQFDTFQVGWSGRTDPDGNLYNEQESKGPLNYGGEDNPTVDHLLKQARVVTNTARRRQLYNRLITILNKDRDIIYLYHERLFTGWRSNVHGIRMYGDGLPRLAFASVSG
;
A
#
# COMPACT_ATOMS: atom_id res chain seq x y z
N MET A 1 55.55 -58.31 35.97
CA MET A 1 56.81 -58.80 35.38
C MET A 1 57.34 -57.72 34.47
N LYS A 2 58.55 -57.23 34.89
CA LYS A 2 59.63 -56.67 34.06
C LYS A 2 59.24 -55.56 33.03
N GLN A 3 59.57 -54.29 33.36
CA GLN A 3 60.83 -53.60 33.03
C GLN A 3 61.06 -53.48 31.51
N LEU A 4 61.13 -52.27 31.00
CA LEU A 4 62.42 -51.63 30.71
C LEU A 4 62.29 -50.13 30.38
N THR A 5 63.14 -49.39 31.10
CA THR A 5 63.53 -48.00 30.90
C THR A 5 64.49 -47.84 29.71
N ALA A 6 64.43 -46.73 28.97
CA ALA A 6 65.62 -46.12 28.37
C ALA A 6 65.42 -44.65 28.08
N PHE A 7 66.27 -43.82 28.58
CA PHE A 7 66.61 -42.43 28.33
C PHE A 7 66.93 -42.13 26.85
N ILE A 8 66.68 -40.94 26.41
CA ILE A 8 67.64 -40.08 25.73
C ILE A 8 67.14 -38.60 25.79
N ALA A 9 68.08 -37.76 26.23
CA ALA A 9 67.92 -36.30 26.36
C ALA A 9 68.20 -35.57 25.05
N GLY A 10 67.64 -34.37 24.97
CA GLY A 10 68.30 -33.26 24.25
C GLY A 10 67.65 -32.79 22.99
N LEU A 11 67.00 -31.69 22.92
CA LEU A 11 67.38 -30.42 22.28
C LEU A 11 66.22 -29.44 22.28
N LEU A 12 66.32 -28.41 23.11
CA LEU A 12 65.44 -27.23 23.02
C LEU A 12 65.81 -26.43 21.76
N LEU A 13 64.93 -26.33 20.78
CA LEU A 13 64.93 -25.29 19.78
C LEU A 13 63.64 -24.47 19.92
N ALA A 14 63.78 -23.26 20.47
CA ALA A 14 62.74 -22.27 20.52
C ALA A 14 62.49 -21.75 19.10
N VAL A 15 61.36 -22.13 18.49
CA VAL A 15 60.83 -21.48 17.30
C VAL A 15 59.71 -20.54 17.77
N ALA A 16 60.02 -19.24 17.84
CA ALA A 16 59.03 -18.18 18.00
C ALA A 16 58.23 -18.06 16.72
N GLY A 17 57.13 -18.80 16.62
CA GLY A 17 56.13 -18.66 15.58
C GLY A 17 55.26 -17.45 15.89
N THR A 18 55.47 -16.32 15.19
CA THR A 18 54.53 -15.21 15.15
C THR A 18 53.23 -15.69 14.48
N LEU A 19 52.20 -16.00 15.29
CA LEU A 19 50.84 -16.13 14.79
C LEU A 19 50.39 -14.74 14.33
N SER A 20 50.50 -14.47 13.02
CA SER A 20 49.76 -13.39 12.36
C SER A 20 48.28 -13.79 12.37
N LEU A 21 47.52 -13.22 13.30
CA LEU A 21 46.08 -13.19 13.20
C LEU A 21 45.72 -12.33 11.96
N ALA A 22 45.66 -12.98 10.80
CA ALA A 22 44.97 -12.41 9.66
C ALA A 22 43.50 -12.33 10.05
N GLY A 23 43.10 -11.19 10.64
CA GLY A 23 41.69 -10.84 10.75
C GLY A 23 41.12 -10.82 9.33
N CYS A 24 40.28 -11.79 9.00
CA CYS A 24 39.37 -11.66 7.86
C CYS A 24 38.49 -10.46 8.16
N ALA A 25 38.92 -9.28 7.78
CA ALA A 25 38.02 -8.16 7.57
C ALA A 25 37.09 -8.61 6.44
N ILE A 26 35.87 -9.04 6.80
CA ILE A 26 34.79 -9.18 5.85
C ILE A 26 34.58 -7.78 5.31
N ALA A 27 35.12 -7.52 4.11
CA ALA A 27 34.82 -6.28 3.39
C ALA A 27 33.30 -6.24 3.23
N PRO A 28 32.64 -5.13 3.62
CA PRO A 28 31.21 -5.01 3.37
C PRO A 28 31.02 -5.22 1.87
N ALA A 29 30.03 -6.05 1.50
CA ALA A 29 29.66 -6.27 0.11
C ALA A 29 29.29 -4.90 -0.47
N SER A 30 30.24 -4.24 -1.15
CA SER A 30 29.99 -2.97 -1.81
C SER A 30 29.09 -3.27 -3.02
N GLY A 31 27.84 -2.82 -2.95
CA GLY A 31 26.93 -2.87 -4.09
C GLY A 31 27.63 -2.33 -5.34
N LYS A 32 27.29 -2.85 -6.50
CA LYS A 32 27.87 -2.37 -7.78
C LYS A 32 27.55 -0.88 -7.91
N PRO A 33 28.54 0.00 -8.15
CA PRO A 33 28.27 1.43 -8.30
C PRO A 33 27.16 1.69 -9.33
N GLY A 34 26.19 2.52 -8.96
CA GLY A 34 25.04 2.84 -9.82
C GLY A 34 23.93 1.79 -9.87
N VAL A 35 24.03 0.68 -9.14
CA VAL A 35 22.93 -0.28 -8.93
C VAL A 35 22.40 -0.11 -7.53
N LEU A 36 21.08 -0.03 -7.37
CA LEU A 36 20.41 0.02 -6.07
C LEU A 36 19.54 -1.21 -5.93
N THR A 37 19.80 -1.99 -4.88
CA THR A 37 18.95 -3.14 -4.50
C THR A 37 18.06 -2.74 -3.34
N MET A 38 16.73 -2.82 -3.54
CA MET A 38 15.73 -2.49 -2.52
C MET A 38 14.86 -3.70 -2.20
N ALA A 39 14.76 -4.06 -0.93
CA ALA A 39 13.86 -5.10 -0.47
C ALA A 39 12.42 -4.59 -0.39
N LEU A 40 11.48 -5.35 -0.98
CA LEU A 40 10.03 -5.16 -0.89
C LEU A 40 9.42 -6.21 0.05
N ALA A 41 8.41 -5.79 0.80
CA ALA A 41 7.71 -6.66 1.75
C ALA A 41 6.77 -7.67 1.09
N GLU A 42 6.39 -7.44 -0.17
CA GLU A 42 5.43 -8.26 -0.91
C GLU A 42 5.86 -8.37 -2.38
N ASP A 43 5.40 -9.41 -3.09
CA ASP A 43 5.50 -9.43 -4.56
C ASP A 43 4.33 -8.64 -5.16
N PRO A 44 4.56 -7.69 -6.08
CA PRO A 44 3.48 -7.00 -6.77
C PRO A 44 2.49 -7.97 -7.44
N ASP A 45 1.19 -7.74 -7.22
CA ASP A 45 0.10 -8.52 -7.84
C ASP A 45 0.17 -8.49 -9.38
N ALA A 46 0.45 -7.33 -9.95
CA ALA A 46 0.62 -7.15 -11.39
C ALA A 46 1.54 -5.97 -11.70
N LEU A 47 2.24 -6.02 -12.85
CA LEU A 47 2.99 -4.89 -13.41
C LEU A 47 2.21 -4.17 -14.53
N ASP A 48 0.89 -4.13 -14.42
CA ASP A 48 -0.02 -3.33 -15.25
C ASP A 48 -0.83 -2.39 -14.35
N PRO A 49 -0.65 -1.07 -14.45
CA PRO A 49 -1.44 -0.09 -13.67
C PRO A 49 -2.95 -0.26 -13.81
N THR A 50 -3.42 -0.89 -14.91
CA THR A 50 -4.85 -1.14 -15.14
C THR A 50 -5.45 -2.07 -14.09
N THR A 51 -4.74 -3.14 -13.75
CA THR A 51 -5.27 -4.25 -12.94
C THR A 51 -4.66 -4.33 -11.54
N SER A 52 -3.50 -3.70 -11.34
CA SER A 52 -2.76 -3.77 -10.08
C SER A 52 -3.50 -3.11 -8.92
N SER A 53 -3.43 -3.73 -7.73
CA SER A 53 -4.08 -3.28 -6.50
C SER A 53 -3.13 -3.08 -5.31
N THR A 54 -2.00 -3.80 -5.25
CA THR A 54 -1.08 -3.78 -4.10
C THR A 54 -0.32 -2.46 -3.91
N TYR A 55 0.16 -2.24 -2.68
CA TYR A 55 1.00 -1.08 -2.35
C TYR A 55 2.37 -1.16 -3.02
N VAL A 56 3.01 -2.32 -2.98
CA VAL A 56 4.36 -2.51 -3.54
C VAL A 56 4.40 -2.32 -5.06
N SER A 57 3.31 -2.62 -5.77
CA SER A 57 3.22 -2.29 -7.19
C SER A 57 3.33 -0.78 -7.45
N ARG A 58 2.79 0.07 -6.53
CA ARG A 58 2.95 1.53 -6.62
C ARG A 58 4.40 1.97 -6.43
N ILE A 59 5.18 1.27 -5.57
CA ILE A 59 6.62 1.52 -5.38
C ILE A 59 7.38 1.26 -6.68
N VAL A 60 7.12 0.14 -7.34
CA VAL A 60 7.76 -0.18 -8.63
C VAL A 60 7.34 0.81 -9.71
N PHE A 61 6.04 1.13 -9.79
CA PHE A 61 5.53 2.03 -10.82
C PHE A 61 6.04 3.46 -10.69
N ILE A 62 6.25 3.99 -9.49
CA ILE A 62 6.64 5.41 -9.34
C ILE A 62 7.99 5.70 -9.98
N ASP A 63 8.84 4.69 -10.13
CA ASP A 63 10.14 4.79 -10.79
C ASP A 63 10.10 4.35 -12.28
N MET A 64 9.00 3.71 -12.73
CA MET A 64 8.86 3.20 -14.10
C MET A 64 7.80 3.95 -14.92
N CYS A 65 6.70 4.36 -14.30
CA CYS A 65 5.52 4.92 -14.97
C CYS A 65 5.15 6.30 -14.41
N GLU A 66 5.48 7.36 -15.11
CA GLU A 66 4.98 8.70 -14.77
C GLU A 66 3.48 8.84 -15.05
N LYS A 67 2.88 9.77 -14.33
CA LYS A 67 1.44 10.05 -14.31
C LYS A 67 1.15 11.40 -14.97
N LEU A 68 -0.09 11.68 -15.30
CA LEU A 68 -0.49 13.04 -15.74
C LEU A 68 -0.16 14.06 -14.64
N TYR A 69 -0.42 13.71 -13.39
CA TYR A 69 -0.09 14.51 -12.21
C TYR A 69 0.67 13.66 -11.20
N ASP A 70 1.39 14.27 -10.27
CA ASP A 70 2.04 13.60 -9.15
C ASP A 70 1.65 14.27 -7.82
N ILE A 71 2.04 13.66 -6.72
CA ILE A 71 1.86 14.20 -5.37
C ILE A 71 3.17 14.88 -4.96
N GLY A 72 3.07 16.15 -4.60
CA GLY A 72 4.18 16.93 -4.07
C GLY A 72 4.44 16.67 -2.59
N PRO A 73 5.53 17.24 -2.04
CA PRO A 73 5.92 17.06 -0.63
C PRO A 73 4.85 17.48 0.39
N LYS A 74 3.95 18.38 0.00
CA LYS A 74 2.83 18.87 0.84
C LYS A 74 1.52 18.12 0.60
N LEU A 75 1.58 16.93 -0.02
CA LEU A 75 0.41 16.13 -0.42
C LEU A 75 -0.53 16.86 -1.40
N ASN A 76 -0.04 17.89 -2.09
CA ASN A 76 -0.76 18.59 -3.13
C ASN A 76 -0.49 17.98 -4.50
N VAL A 77 -1.48 18.05 -5.39
CA VAL A 77 -1.34 17.61 -6.79
C VAL A 77 -0.44 18.59 -7.55
N VAL A 78 0.55 18.05 -8.26
CA VAL A 78 1.49 18.80 -9.11
C VAL A 78 1.52 18.22 -10.53
N PRO A 79 1.78 19.03 -11.58
CA PRO A 79 1.94 18.53 -12.94
C PRO A 79 3.14 17.57 -13.06
N GLN A 80 3.01 16.51 -13.90
CA GLN A 80 4.11 15.60 -14.25
C GLN A 80 4.17 15.38 -15.78
N LEU A 81 3.34 14.50 -16.38
CA LEU A 81 3.20 14.41 -17.84
C LEU A 81 2.26 15.48 -18.40
N ALA A 82 1.31 15.98 -17.61
CA ALA A 82 0.68 17.26 -17.86
C ALA A 82 1.70 18.38 -17.63
N SER A 83 1.69 19.41 -18.48
CA SER A 83 2.60 20.57 -18.36
C SER A 83 2.09 21.64 -17.40
N ALA A 84 0.79 21.60 -17.05
CA ALA A 84 0.15 22.48 -16.08
C ALA A 84 -1.11 21.81 -15.49
N LEU A 85 -1.68 22.41 -14.43
CA LEU A 85 -3.01 22.04 -13.94
C LEU A 85 -4.06 22.27 -15.04
N PRO A 86 -5.18 21.53 -15.05
CA PRO A 86 -6.15 21.63 -16.12
C PRO A 86 -6.91 22.96 -16.07
N LYS A 87 -7.29 23.48 -17.24
CA LYS A 87 -8.33 24.51 -17.34
C LYS A 87 -9.69 23.85 -17.18
N VAL A 88 -10.42 24.24 -16.14
CA VAL A 88 -11.77 23.73 -15.84
C VAL A 88 -12.81 24.69 -16.38
N THR A 89 -13.79 24.17 -17.15
CA THR A 89 -14.87 24.93 -17.76
C THR A 89 -16.18 24.16 -17.63
N ASP A 90 -17.27 24.71 -18.18
CA ASP A 90 -18.61 24.08 -18.21
C ASP A 90 -19.08 23.63 -16.82
N GLY A 91 -18.98 24.55 -15.84
CA GLY A 91 -19.38 24.27 -14.45
C GLY A 91 -18.65 23.10 -13.81
N GLY A 92 -17.43 22.82 -14.23
CA GLY A 92 -16.61 21.72 -13.70
C GLY A 92 -16.72 20.40 -14.49
N LYS A 93 -17.46 20.38 -15.60
CA LYS A 93 -17.66 19.16 -16.41
C LYS A 93 -16.66 18.98 -17.54
N THR A 94 -15.80 19.96 -17.77
CA THR A 94 -14.79 19.91 -18.84
C THR A 94 -13.43 20.28 -18.29
N LEU A 95 -12.47 19.37 -18.39
CA LEU A 95 -11.08 19.56 -18.00
C LEU A 95 -10.19 19.53 -19.25
N THR A 96 -9.55 20.65 -19.59
CA THR A 96 -8.57 20.71 -20.67
C THR A 96 -7.17 20.64 -20.08
N ILE A 97 -6.44 19.58 -20.42
CA ILE A 97 -5.13 19.21 -19.86
C ILE A 97 -4.05 19.43 -20.93
N PRO A 98 -3.13 20.37 -20.75
CA PRO A 98 -1.97 20.52 -21.61
C PRO A 98 -0.92 19.47 -21.24
N LEU A 99 -0.23 18.92 -22.25
CA LEU A 99 0.75 17.85 -22.10
C LEU A 99 2.17 18.33 -22.40
N ARG A 100 3.16 17.63 -21.84
CA ARG A 100 4.58 17.80 -22.15
C ARG A 100 4.84 17.43 -23.63
N ARG A 101 5.84 18.10 -24.23
CA ARG A 101 6.23 17.87 -25.62
C ARG A 101 7.54 17.09 -25.76
N ASP A 102 8.30 17.01 -24.67
CA ASP A 102 9.64 16.42 -24.60
C ASP A 102 9.65 14.99 -24.06
N ALA A 103 8.50 14.42 -23.73
CA ALA A 103 8.39 13.07 -23.19
C ALA A 103 8.29 12.00 -24.29
N ARG A 104 8.92 10.84 -24.04
CA ARG A 104 8.86 9.64 -24.85
C ARG A 104 8.62 8.43 -23.95
N PHE A 105 7.95 7.44 -24.48
CA PHE A 105 7.85 6.13 -23.85
C PHE A 105 9.19 5.40 -23.84
N ASN A 106 9.32 4.41 -22.96
CA ASN A 106 10.54 3.61 -22.83
C ASN A 106 10.79 2.65 -24.02
N ASP A 107 9.86 2.57 -24.97
CA ASP A 107 10.07 1.95 -26.30
C ASP A 107 10.52 2.96 -27.38
N GLY A 108 10.77 4.21 -27.00
CA GLY A 108 11.20 5.32 -27.87
C GLY A 108 10.06 6.02 -28.61
N THR A 109 8.81 5.52 -28.54
CA THR A 109 7.67 6.15 -29.20
C THR A 109 7.27 7.47 -28.50
N PRO A 110 6.70 8.46 -29.23
CA PRO A 110 6.39 9.77 -28.64
C PRO A 110 5.18 9.70 -27.72
N PHE A 111 5.25 10.38 -26.56
CA PHE A 111 4.12 10.63 -25.69
C PHE A 111 3.27 11.77 -26.28
N ASN A 112 1.95 11.58 -26.36
CA ASN A 112 1.01 12.55 -26.89
C ASN A 112 -0.42 12.34 -26.38
N ALA A 113 -1.35 13.22 -26.80
CA ALA A 113 -2.75 13.17 -26.40
C ALA A 113 -3.49 11.89 -26.87
N GLN A 114 -3.06 11.28 -27.97
CA GLN A 114 -3.63 10.01 -28.44
C GLN A 114 -3.29 8.87 -27.48
N ALA A 115 -2.06 8.83 -26.95
CA ALA A 115 -1.65 7.84 -25.96
C ALA A 115 -2.45 8.01 -24.65
N VAL A 116 -2.68 9.24 -24.21
CA VAL A 116 -3.52 9.53 -23.03
C VAL A 116 -4.95 9.02 -23.27
N LYS A 117 -5.53 9.30 -24.44
CA LYS A 117 -6.88 8.82 -24.78
C LYS A 117 -6.97 7.29 -24.78
N ILE A 118 -6.03 6.60 -25.42
CA ILE A 118 -6.00 5.12 -25.50
C ILE A 118 -5.92 4.54 -24.09
N THR A 119 -5.03 5.06 -23.25
CA THR A 119 -4.84 4.57 -21.88
C THR A 119 -6.07 4.79 -21.01
N LEU A 120 -6.62 6.03 -20.98
CA LEU A 120 -7.79 6.33 -20.15
C LEU A 120 -9.04 5.60 -20.64
N ASP A 121 -9.19 5.40 -21.95
CA ASP A 121 -10.29 4.60 -22.51
C ASP A 121 -10.13 3.11 -22.13
N ARG A 122 -8.90 2.57 -22.11
CA ARG A 122 -8.63 1.22 -21.59
C ARG A 122 -9.00 1.09 -20.11
N TYR A 123 -8.56 2.03 -19.28
CA TYR A 123 -8.87 2.05 -17.85
C TYR A 123 -10.38 2.06 -17.57
N ARG A 124 -11.16 2.78 -18.38
CA ARG A 124 -12.60 2.92 -18.20
C ARG A 124 -13.41 1.74 -18.75
N LYS A 125 -12.89 1.03 -19.75
CA LYS A 125 -13.68 0.06 -20.54
C LYS A 125 -13.28 -1.38 -20.35
N LEU A 126 -12.05 -1.65 -19.87
CA LEU A 126 -11.60 -3.03 -19.65
C LEU A 126 -12.36 -3.64 -18.45
N PRO A 127 -13.06 -4.77 -18.60
CA PRO A 127 -13.84 -5.35 -17.51
C PRO A 127 -13.02 -5.71 -16.26
N THR A 128 -11.73 -6.04 -16.44
CA THR A 128 -10.81 -6.37 -15.34
C THR A 128 -10.06 -5.16 -14.78
N SER A 129 -10.48 -3.94 -15.15
CA SER A 129 -9.78 -2.73 -14.72
C SER A 129 -10.16 -2.34 -13.29
N SER A 130 -9.18 -2.34 -12.40
CA SER A 130 -9.31 -1.75 -11.07
C SER A 130 -9.42 -0.21 -11.09
N ARG A 131 -9.27 0.43 -12.27
CA ARG A 131 -9.35 1.90 -12.45
C ARG A 131 -10.72 2.37 -12.94
N ALA A 132 -11.60 1.46 -13.35
CA ALA A 132 -12.90 1.81 -13.95
C ALA A 132 -13.76 2.66 -13.00
N ALA A 133 -13.88 2.25 -11.73
CA ALA A 133 -14.63 3.00 -10.71
C ALA A 133 -14.00 4.38 -10.40
N GLU A 134 -12.67 4.47 -10.38
CA GLU A 134 -11.94 5.73 -10.17
C GLU A 134 -12.24 6.75 -11.27
N LEU A 135 -12.36 6.31 -12.52
CA LEU A 135 -12.64 7.15 -13.70
C LEU A 135 -14.13 7.19 -14.10
N SER A 136 -15.03 6.70 -13.26
CA SER A 136 -16.47 6.64 -13.56
C SER A 136 -17.12 8.00 -13.86
N SER A 137 -16.54 9.10 -13.35
CA SER A 137 -16.98 10.46 -13.67
C SER A 137 -16.65 10.89 -15.10
N VAL A 138 -15.68 10.24 -15.77
CA VAL A 138 -15.22 10.61 -17.12
C VAL A 138 -16.16 10.03 -18.18
N LYS A 139 -16.88 10.90 -18.89
CA LYS A 139 -17.78 10.53 -19.99
C LYS A 139 -17.01 10.17 -21.25
N SER A 140 -16.04 11.01 -21.63
CA SER A 140 -15.22 10.80 -22.83
C SER A 140 -13.88 11.53 -22.72
N VAL A 141 -12.92 11.05 -23.51
CA VAL A 141 -11.58 11.64 -23.68
C VAL A 141 -11.45 12.10 -25.13
N GLU A 142 -11.26 13.42 -25.33
CA GLU A 142 -11.12 14.06 -26.64
C GLU A 142 -9.64 14.46 -26.86
N VAL A 143 -9.12 14.16 -28.04
CA VAL A 143 -7.84 14.67 -28.51
C VAL A 143 -8.08 16.01 -29.20
N VAL A 144 -7.73 17.12 -28.54
CA VAL A 144 -7.89 18.47 -29.09
C VAL A 144 -6.79 18.78 -30.11
N ASN A 145 -5.56 18.40 -29.77
CA ASN A 145 -4.38 18.46 -30.63
C ASN A 145 -3.32 17.49 -30.06
N PRO A 146 -2.15 17.28 -30.70
CA PRO A 146 -1.16 16.31 -30.23
C PRO A 146 -0.70 16.47 -28.78
N TYR A 147 -0.82 17.68 -28.20
CA TYR A 147 -0.36 17.97 -26.83
C TYR A 147 -1.45 18.60 -25.95
N THR A 148 -2.70 18.32 -26.27
CA THR A 148 -3.85 18.78 -25.45
C THR A 148 -4.94 17.73 -25.49
N VAL A 149 -5.29 17.20 -24.32
CA VAL A 149 -6.43 16.30 -24.14
C VAL A 149 -7.53 17.02 -23.37
N ARG A 150 -8.78 16.70 -23.68
CA ARG A 150 -9.95 17.22 -22.96
C ARG A 150 -10.75 16.06 -22.40
N LEU A 151 -11.03 16.12 -21.09
CA LEU A 151 -11.90 15.18 -20.41
C LEU A 151 -13.28 15.82 -20.28
N HIS A 152 -14.30 15.16 -20.83
CA HIS A 152 -15.71 15.51 -20.61
C HIS A 152 -16.23 14.63 -19.48
N LEU A 153 -16.89 15.22 -18.49
CA LEU A 153 -17.42 14.53 -17.32
C LEU A 153 -18.95 14.49 -17.36
N TYR A 154 -19.54 13.46 -16.74
CA TYR A 154 -20.97 13.41 -16.49
C TYR A 154 -21.43 14.49 -15.50
N ALA A 155 -20.60 14.73 -14.47
CA ALA A 155 -20.78 15.74 -13.43
C ALA A 155 -19.40 16.25 -13.00
N PRO A 156 -19.28 17.40 -12.30
CA PRO A 156 -18.03 17.80 -11.68
C PRO A 156 -17.46 16.66 -10.82
N SER A 157 -16.13 16.52 -10.81
CA SER A 157 -15.46 15.46 -10.02
C SER A 157 -14.31 16.07 -9.23
N ALA A 158 -14.55 16.27 -7.94
CA ALA A 158 -13.55 16.83 -7.05
C ALA A 158 -12.31 15.93 -6.84
N PRO A 159 -12.42 14.58 -6.78
CA PRO A 159 -11.26 13.70 -6.57
C PRO A 159 -10.46 13.44 -7.86
N LEU A 160 -10.95 13.81 -9.05
CA LEU A 160 -10.36 13.34 -10.32
C LEU A 160 -8.87 13.68 -10.46
N LEU A 161 -8.44 14.87 -10.02
CA LEU A 161 -7.01 15.23 -10.09
C LEU A 161 -6.14 14.38 -9.18
N SER A 162 -6.61 14.05 -7.98
CA SER A 162 -5.89 13.14 -7.06
C SER A 162 -5.84 11.71 -7.62
N LEU A 163 -6.88 11.26 -8.29
CA LEU A 163 -6.92 9.96 -8.97
C LEU A 163 -5.94 9.92 -10.15
N LEU A 164 -5.85 11.01 -10.92
CA LEU A 164 -4.87 11.16 -12.02
C LEU A 164 -3.43 11.39 -11.52
N ALA A 165 -3.22 11.54 -10.21
CA ALA A 165 -1.92 11.57 -9.56
C ALA A 165 -1.50 10.22 -8.97
N ASP A 166 -2.27 9.16 -9.21
CA ASP A 166 -1.96 7.77 -8.89
C ASP A 166 -2.05 6.91 -10.16
N ARG A 167 -2.23 5.60 -10.03
CA ARG A 167 -2.24 4.64 -11.15
C ARG A 167 -3.19 5.01 -12.29
N ALA A 168 -4.35 5.62 -12.00
CA ALA A 168 -5.29 6.07 -13.02
C ALA A 168 -4.74 7.18 -13.94
N GLY A 169 -3.67 7.84 -13.54
CA GLY A 169 -2.98 8.85 -14.36
C GLY A 169 -1.73 8.35 -15.08
N MET A 170 -1.29 7.11 -14.85
CA MET A 170 -0.13 6.51 -15.53
C MET A 170 -0.47 6.22 -16.98
N ILE A 171 0.40 6.64 -17.91
CA ILE A 171 0.11 6.53 -19.35
C ILE A 171 0.98 5.42 -19.96
N LEU A 172 0.30 4.48 -20.60
CA LEU A 172 0.88 3.28 -21.17
C LEU A 172 1.22 3.49 -22.65
N SER A 173 2.29 2.84 -23.15
CA SER A 173 2.63 2.88 -24.58
C SER A 173 1.53 2.24 -25.43
N PRO A 174 0.94 2.98 -26.40
CA PRO A 174 -0.02 2.41 -27.35
C PRO A 174 0.57 1.28 -28.19
N THR A 175 1.83 1.38 -28.54
CA THR A 175 2.56 0.35 -29.31
C THR A 175 2.61 -0.96 -28.53
N GLN A 176 3.00 -0.88 -27.27
CA GLN A 176 3.10 -2.06 -26.41
C GLN A 176 1.71 -2.63 -26.05
N LEU A 177 0.71 -1.76 -25.83
CA LEU A 177 -0.67 -2.19 -25.64
C LEU A 177 -1.21 -2.96 -26.85
N HIS A 178 -0.92 -2.47 -28.05
CA HIS A 178 -1.32 -3.14 -29.29
C HIS A 178 -0.62 -4.51 -29.43
N LYS A 179 0.68 -4.57 -29.08
CA LYS A 179 1.49 -5.81 -29.17
C LYS A 179 1.05 -6.88 -28.16
N LEU A 180 0.78 -6.51 -26.91
CA LEU A 180 0.59 -7.48 -25.82
C LEU A 180 -0.86 -7.59 -25.32
N GLY A 181 -1.70 -6.59 -25.53
CA GLY A 181 -3.11 -6.59 -25.08
C GLY A 181 -3.25 -6.88 -23.59
N SER A 182 -3.90 -8.00 -23.24
CA SER A 182 -4.09 -8.45 -21.85
C SER A 182 -2.79 -8.91 -21.17
N LYS A 183 -1.73 -9.19 -21.93
CA LYS A 183 -0.41 -9.60 -21.41
C LYS A 183 0.51 -8.40 -21.15
N PHE A 184 0.02 -7.18 -21.13
CA PHE A 184 0.83 -5.96 -20.93
C PHE A 184 1.73 -6.05 -19.68
N ALA A 185 1.27 -6.68 -18.62
CA ALA A 185 2.02 -6.86 -17.37
C ALA A 185 3.33 -7.67 -17.53
N THR A 186 3.50 -8.43 -18.62
CA THR A 186 4.72 -9.25 -18.86
C THR A 186 5.90 -8.44 -19.40
N ASP A 187 5.63 -7.30 -20.01
CA ASP A 187 6.64 -6.38 -20.53
C ASP A 187 6.05 -4.95 -20.58
N PRO A 188 5.83 -4.33 -19.40
CA PRO A 188 5.16 -3.03 -19.31
C PRO A 188 6.05 -1.90 -19.84
N VAL A 189 5.46 -1.01 -20.63
CA VAL A 189 6.13 0.17 -21.18
C VAL A 189 5.35 1.43 -20.86
N CYS A 190 6.02 2.34 -20.13
CA CYS A 190 5.51 3.66 -19.74
C CYS A 190 6.50 4.78 -20.13
N VAL A 191 6.18 6.02 -19.78
CA VAL A 191 7.16 7.10 -19.67
C VAL A 191 7.72 7.06 -18.25
N GLY A 192 9.04 6.99 -18.08
CA GLY A 192 9.63 7.00 -16.75
C GLY A 192 11.16 7.00 -16.76
N PRO A 193 11.77 7.30 -15.60
CA PRO A 193 13.24 7.33 -15.44
C PRO A 193 13.88 5.96 -15.64
N PHE A 194 13.14 4.90 -15.34
CA PHE A 194 13.57 3.52 -15.57
C PHE A 194 12.56 2.78 -16.46
N MET A 195 13.04 1.76 -17.13
CA MET A 195 12.28 0.85 -17.97
C MET A 195 12.33 -0.56 -17.40
N TYR A 196 11.28 -1.33 -17.64
CA TYR A 196 11.22 -2.73 -17.25
C TYR A 196 12.40 -3.52 -17.84
N GLY A 197 13.03 -4.34 -17.03
CA GLY A 197 14.09 -5.26 -17.44
C GLY A 197 13.59 -6.70 -17.44
N ASN A 198 13.36 -7.25 -16.24
CA ASN A 198 12.80 -8.58 -16.04
C ASN A 198 12.10 -8.71 -14.69
N ARG A 199 11.30 -9.76 -14.53
CA ARG A 199 10.72 -10.21 -13.25
C ARG A 199 10.87 -11.71 -13.12
N VAL A 200 11.32 -12.14 -11.95
CA VAL A 200 11.19 -13.51 -11.45
C VAL A 200 10.23 -13.46 -10.27
N ALA A 201 9.06 -14.05 -10.43
CA ALA A 201 8.02 -14.01 -9.41
C ALA A 201 8.52 -14.59 -8.08
N GLY A 202 8.23 -13.89 -6.99
CA GLY A 202 8.67 -14.25 -5.64
C GLY A 202 10.16 -14.03 -5.36
N ASP A 203 10.94 -13.52 -6.34
CA ASP A 203 12.38 -13.29 -6.18
C ASP A 203 12.76 -11.82 -6.45
N HIS A 204 12.63 -11.34 -7.69
CA HIS A 204 13.02 -9.95 -7.98
C HIS A 204 12.33 -9.34 -9.20
N ILE A 205 12.39 -8.00 -9.25
CA ILE A 205 12.05 -7.18 -10.41
C ILE A 205 13.25 -6.26 -10.70
N THR A 206 13.69 -6.22 -11.95
CA THR A 206 14.78 -5.35 -12.39
C THR A 206 14.26 -4.23 -13.27
N LEU A 207 14.64 -3.01 -12.95
CA LEU A 207 14.42 -1.83 -13.79
C LEU A 207 15.77 -1.28 -14.27
N ASN A 208 15.90 -0.96 -15.55
CA ASN A 208 17.10 -0.38 -16.14
C ASN A 208 16.87 1.10 -16.43
N LYS A 209 17.93 1.91 -16.34
CA LYS A 209 17.88 3.34 -16.68
C LYS A 209 17.35 3.55 -18.10
N SER A 210 16.32 4.39 -18.24
CA SER A 210 15.74 4.72 -19.54
C SER A 210 16.67 5.61 -20.38
N PRO A 211 16.96 5.23 -21.64
CA PRO A 211 17.67 6.12 -22.58
C PRO A 211 16.78 7.27 -23.09
N TYR A 212 15.44 7.15 -22.95
CA TYR A 212 14.46 8.05 -23.55
C TYR A 212 13.88 9.08 -22.57
N TYR A 213 14.21 8.96 -21.28
CA TYR A 213 13.63 9.81 -20.25
C TYR A 213 14.09 11.26 -20.41
N TYR A 214 13.17 12.21 -20.45
CA TYR A 214 13.44 13.62 -20.69
C TYR A 214 14.36 14.27 -19.65
N ASN A 215 14.39 13.75 -18.41
CA ASN A 215 15.26 14.20 -17.32
C ASN A 215 16.44 13.23 -17.06
N ARG A 216 16.80 12.42 -18.04
CA ARG A 216 17.80 11.35 -17.96
C ARG A 216 19.14 11.79 -17.37
N ALA A 217 19.56 13.05 -17.61
CA ALA A 217 20.80 13.58 -17.06
C ALA A 217 20.82 13.64 -15.52
N LYS A 218 19.66 13.71 -14.87
CA LYS A 218 19.52 13.71 -13.40
C LYS A 218 19.43 12.31 -12.80
N VAL A 219 19.18 11.27 -13.60
CA VAL A 219 19.10 9.88 -13.14
C VAL A 219 20.52 9.35 -13.00
N ARG A 220 20.94 9.03 -11.77
CA ARG A 220 22.30 8.59 -11.46
C ARG A 220 22.45 7.08 -11.45
N LEU A 221 21.40 6.36 -11.03
CA LEU A 221 21.38 4.90 -11.05
C LEU A 221 21.32 4.38 -12.47
N SER A 222 22.06 3.31 -12.76
CA SER A 222 21.96 2.53 -14.00
C SER A 222 20.86 1.47 -13.92
N GLN A 223 20.57 0.99 -12.69
CA GLN A 223 19.63 -0.11 -12.46
C GLN A 223 19.03 -0.01 -11.05
N ILE A 224 17.80 -0.45 -10.91
CA ILE A 224 17.14 -0.76 -9.63
C ILE A 224 16.77 -2.24 -9.64
N ILE A 225 17.08 -2.95 -8.56
CA ILE A 225 16.67 -4.33 -8.32
C ILE A 225 15.75 -4.32 -7.10
N PHE A 226 14.48 -4.62 -7.28
CA PHE A 226 13.55 -4.85 -6.20
C PHE A 226 13.58 -6.33 -5.83
N LYS A 227 14.14 -6.68 -4.67
CA LYS A 227 14.13 -8.03 -4.10
C LYS A 227 12.87 -8.26 -3.30
N ILE A 228 12.22 -9.39 -3.49
CA ILE A 228 11.03 -9.77 -2.70
C ILE A 228 11.51 -10.49 -1.45
N ILE A 229 11.35 -9.87 -0.29
CA ILE A 229 11.71 -10.42 1.02
C ILE A 229 10.51 -10.18 1.95
N THR A 230 9.60 -11.14 1.99
CA THR A 230 8.32 -11.00 2.70
C THR A 230 8.46 -11.04 4.22
N ASP A 231 9.45 -11.79 4.72
CA ASP A 231 9.74 -11.86 6.15
C ASP A 231 10.44 -10.58 6.64
N GLY A 232 9.85 -9.89 7.64
CA GLY A 232 10.34 -8.62 8.16
C GLY A 232 11.75 -8.71 8.77
N PRO A 233 11.99 -9.59 9.75
CA PRO A 233 13.32 -9.81 10.32
C PRO A 233 14.39 -10.10 9.26
N VAL A 234 14.12 -11.01 8.31
CA VAL A 234 15.06 -11.31 7.21
C VAL A 234 15.31 -10.07 6.35
N ARG A 235 14.29 -9.24 6.13
CA ARG A 235 14.43 -7.99 5.37
C ARG A 235 15.33 -6.99 6.10
N ALA A 236 15.19 -6.88 7.42
CA ALA A 236 16.05 -6.04 8.26
C ALA A 236 17.50 -6.54 8.29
N GLU A 237 17.71 -7.85 8.47
CA GLU A 237 19.03 -8.49 8.47
C GLU A 237 19.76 -8.30 7.13
N ASN A 238 19.05 -8.40 5.98
CA ASN A 238 19.62 -8.13 4.66
C ASN A 238 20.05 -6.68 4.48
N LEU A 239 19.33 -5.72 5.12
CA LEU A 239 19.75 -4.33 5.14
C LEU A 239 20.99 -4.12 6.01
N GLU A 240 21.07 -4.76 7.17
CA GLU A 240 22.21 -4.65 8.10
C GLU A 240 23.47 -5.30 7.53
N SER A 241 23.36 -6.48 6.92
CA SER A 241 24.49 -7.18 6.25
C SER A 241 24.97 -6.46 4.99
N GLY A 242 24.07 -5.74 4.28
CA GLY A 242 24.35 -5.09 3.02
C GLY A 242 24.04 -5.93 1.80
N ASP A 243 23.27 -6.98 1.94
CA ASP A 243 22.73 -7.78 0.84
C ASP A 243 21.66 -7.00 0.05
N VAL A 244 21.07 -5.98 0.70
CA VAL A 244 20.26 -4.94 0.06
C VAL A 244 20.72 -3.55 0.51
N ASP A 245 20.59 -2.57 -0.38
CA ASP A 245 20.96 -1.18 -0.13
C ASP A 245 19.86 -0.40 0.59
N ALA A 246 18.61 -0.82 0.40
CA ALA A 246 17.43 -0.21 1.02
C ALA A 246 16.36 -1.26 1.31
N ALA A 247 15.49 -0.99 2.28
CA ALA A 247 14.36 -1.83 2.62
C ALA A 247 13.16 -0.96 2.99
N GLU A 248 11.98 -1.29 2.44
CA GLU A 248 10.73 -0.65 2.81
C GLU A 248 9.96 -1.46 3.86
N ARG A 249 9.01 -0.85 4.56
CA ARG A 249 8.15 -1.50 5.56
C ARG A 249 8.94 -2.36 6.56
N LEU A 250 10.04 -1.80 7.08
CA LEU A 250 10.71 -2.39 8.25
C LEU A 250 9.70 -2.44 9.41
N GLN A 251 9.67 -3.55 10.14
CA GLN A 251 8.71 -3.71 11.22
C GLN A 251 9.10 -2.86 12.45
N PRO A 252 8.15 -2.44 13.28
CA PRO A 252 8.43 -1.69 14.51
C PRO A 252 9.46 -2.34 15.43
N PHE A 253 9.50 -3.67 15.46
CA PHE A 253 10.51 -4.43 16.21
C PHE A 253 11.92 -4.25 15.63
N ASP A 254 12.05 -4.38 14.30
CA ASP A 254 13.35 -4.26 13.62
C ASP A 254 13.91 -2.84 13.73
N VAL A 255 13.02 -1.84 13.71
CA VAL A 255 13.40 -0.43 13.91
C VAL A 255 14.10 -0.20 15.25
N VAL A 256 13.69 -0.92 16.31
CA VAL A 256 14.32 -0.81 17.63
C VAL A 256 15.76 -1.34 17.59
N SER A 257 16.01 -2.43 16.87
CA SER A 257 17.36 -3.02 16.73
C SER A 257 18.27 -2.19 15.82
N ILE A 258 17.74 -1.69 14.72
CA ILE A 258 18.49 -0.89 13.72
C ILE A 258 18.78 0.53 14.23
N LYS A 259 17.95 1.04 15.15
CA LYS A 259 18.07 2.40 15.69
C LYS A 259 19.42 2.60 16.38
N GLY A 260 20.22 3.51 15.84
CA GLY A 260 21.58 3.79 16.34
C GLY A 260 22.69 3.13 15.52
N ASN A 261 22.38 2.31 14.53
CA ASN A 261 23.36 1.81 13.58
C ASN A 261 23.81 2.95 12.65
N PRO A 262 25.08 3.44 12.73
CA PRO A 262 25.54 4.59 11.94
C PRO A 262 25.62 4.29 10.44
N SER A 263 25.59 3.03 10.05
CA SER A 263 25.62 2.59 8.64
C SER A 263 24.26 2.61 7.98
N ILE A 264 23.17 2.90 8.73
CA ILE A 264 21.80 2.86 8.23
C ILE A 264 21.09 4.18 8.54
N HIS A 265 20.53 4.80 7.50
CA HIS A 265 19.56 5.86 7.63
C HIS A 265 18.16 5.28 7.76
N LEU A 266 17.42 5.69 8.78
CA LEU A 266 16.05 5.26 9.02
C LEU A 266 15.11 6.45 8.89
N LEU A 267 14.14 6.34 7.98
CA LEU A 267 13.07 7.31 7.83
C LEU A 267 11.75 6.72 8.38
N ASN A 268 11.09 7.50 9.21
CA ASN A 268 9.78 7.21 9.79
C ASN A 268 8.75 8.18 9.20
N THR A 269 7.92 7.69 8.27
CA THR A 269 6.90 8.50 7.61
C THR A 269 5.50 8.08 8.06
N PRO A 270 4.71 8.95 8.67
CA PRO A 270 3.31 8.64 8.97
C PRO A 270 2.53 8.34 7.69
N SER A 271 1.84 7.21 7.65
CA SER A 271 1.02 6.81 6.51
C SER A 271 -0.29 7.58 6.44
N ILE A 272 -0.82 7.77 5.24
CA ILE A 272 -2.21 8.22 5.00
C ILE A 272 -3.19 7.04 4.89
N GLY A 273 -2.69 5.81 5.01
CA GLY A 273 -3.47 4.58 5.07
C GLY A 273 -4.00 4.25 6.45
N TYR A 274 -4.69 3.15 6.56
CA TYR A 274 -5.21 2.60 7.83
C TYR A 274 -5.10 1.07 7.84
N GLN A 275 -5.16 0.50 9.04
CA GLN A 275 -5.37 -0.92 9.27
C GLN A 275 -6.69 -1.13 10.01
N ALA A 276 -7.42 -2.18 9.65
CA ALA A 276 -8.77 -2.42 10.12
C ALA A 276 -9.11 -3.91 10.15
N ILE A 277 -10.24 -4.23 10.75
CA ILE A 277 -10.92 -5.54 10.62
C ILE A 277 -12.17 -5.30 9.79
N THR A 278 -12.25 -5.89 8.61
CA THR A 278 -13.44 -5.89 7.76
C THR A 278 -14.32 -7.08 8.14
N VAL A 279 -15.59 -6.82 8.41
CA VAL A 279 -16.61 -7.83 8.75
C VAL A 279 -17.49 -8.05 7.53
N ASN A 280 -17.61 -9.27 7.06
CA ASN A 280 -18.53 -9.60 5.98
C ASN A 280 -19.97 -9.58 6.48
N THR A 281 -20.73 -8.55 6.14
CA THR A 281 -22.13 -8.36 6.56
C THR A 281 -23.16 -8.75 5.49
N GLY A 282 -22.76 -8.80 4.21
CA GLY A 282 -23.70 -9.04 3.11
C GLY A 282 -23.06 -9.53 1.80
N ASN A 283 -21.76 -9.63 1.71
CA ASN A 283 -21.05 -10.11 0.52
C ASN A 283 -21.08 -11.64 0.46
N VAL A 284 -22.03 -12.20 -0.30
CA VAL A 284 -22.20 -13.66 -0.46
C VAL A 284 -21.84 -14.17 -1.86
N ALA A 285 -21.68 -13.27 -2.83
CA ALA A 285 -21.49 -13.64 -4.23
C ALA A 285 -20.28 -12.92 -4.87
N GLY A 286 -19.60 -12.11 -4.09
CA GLY A 286 -18.48 -11.30 -4.51
C GLY A 286 -18.81 -9.81 -4.59
N THR A 287 -17.79 -8.98 -4.54
CA THR A 287 -17.87 -7.55 -4.84
C THR A 287 -18.46 -7.34 -6.24
N GLU A 288 -18.94 -6.16 -6.58
CA GLU A 288 -19.63 -5.89 -7.86
C GLU A 288 -20.96 -6.69 -8.09
N LYS A 289 -21.33 -7.61 -7.20
CA LYS A 289 -22.62 -8.28 -7.20
C LYS A 289 -23.54 -7.63 -6.17
N PRO A 290 -24.87 -7.69 -6.37
CA PRO A 290 -25.80 -7.17 -5.36
C PRO A 290 -25.57 -7.86 -4.01
N PHE A 291 -25.28 -7.06 -2.98
CA PHE A 291 -25.18 -7.57 -1.62
C PHE A 291 -26.51 -8.13 -1.14
N LYS A 292 -26.45 -9.07 -0.24
CA LYS A 292 -27.63 -9.74 0.31
C LYS A 292 -27.56 -9.70 1.84
N PRO A 293 -27.95 -8.58 2.48
CA PRO A 293 -27.98 -8.47 3.93
C PRO A 293 -28.76 -9.63 4.56
N GLY A 294 -28.25 -10.14 5.68
CA GLY A 294 -28.83 -11.29 6.39
C GLY A 294 -28.64 -12.65 5.71
N LYS A 295 -27.94 -12.74 4.57
CA LYS A 295 -27.58 -14.02 3.93
C LYS A 295 -26.24 -14.58 4.40
N VAL A 296 -25.31 -13.73 4.83
CA VAL A 296 -24.11 -14.16 5.55
C VAL A 296 -24.54 -14.65 6.93
N LYS A 297 -24.16 -15.89 7.29
CA LYS A 297 -24.69 -16.61 8.47
C LYS A 297 -23.72 -16.61 9.66
N THR A 298 -22.78 -15.66 9.68
CA THR A 298 -21.86 -15.49 10.80
C THR A 298 -22.49 -14.66 11.93
N PRO A 299 -22.08 -14.85 13.19
CA PRO A 299 -22.64 -14.08 14.31
C PRO A 299 -22.49 -12.56 14.14
N LEU A 300 -21.31 -12.09 13.68
CA LEU A 300 -21.06 -10.65 13.49
C LEU A 300 -21.88 -10.06 12.34
N ALA A 301 -22.14 -10.83 11.28
CA ALA A 301 -22.99 -10.39 10.17
C ALA A 301 -24.45 -10.19 10.60
N GLN A 302 -24.97 -11.12 11.40
CA GLN A 302 -26.39 -11.15 11.75
C GLN A 302 -26.77 -10.23 12.93
N HIS A 303 -25.80 -9.89 13.78
CA HIS A 303 -26.04 -9.14 15.00
C HIS A 303 -25.20 -7.86 15.06
N PRO A 304 -25.70 -6.69 14.64
CA PRO A 304 -24.99 -5.41 14.77
C PRO A 304 -24.46 -5.13 16.19
N ALA A 305 -25.21 -5.53 17.22
CA ALA A 305 -24.77 -5.42 18.61
C ALA A 305 -23.52 -6.24 18.93
N LEU A 306 -23.30 -7.36 18.23
CA LEU A 306 -22.06 -8.13 18.39
C LEU A 306 -20.86 -7.46 17.70
N ARG A 307 -21.06 -6.72 16.61
CA ARG A 307 -19.98 -5.88 16.04
C ARG A 307 -19.60 -4.75 17.01
N GLU A 308 -20.59 -4.17 17.69
CA GLU A 308 -20.34 -3.21 18.77
C GLU A 308 -19.57 -3.85 19.93
N ALA A 309 -19.99 -5.02 20.38
CA ALA A 309 -19.30 -5.76 21.44
C ALA A 309 -17.85 -6.12 21.05
N PHE A 310 -17.62 -6.51 19.81
CA PHE A 310 -16.30 -6.81 19.28
C PHE A 310 -15.41 -5.55 19.27
N GLN A 311 -15.90 -4.41 18.82
CA GLN A 311 -15.17 -3.14 18.90
C GLN A 311 -14.92 -2.72 20.36
N ASP A 312 -15.91 -2.82 21.23
CA ASP A 312 -15.81 -2.42 22.65
C ASP A 312 -14.82 -3.29 23.45
N ALA A 313 -14.52 -4.50 23.00
CA ALA A 313 -13.51 -5.38 23.61
C ALA A 313 -12.08 -4.94 23.32
N LEU A 314 -11.84 -4.21 22.23
CA LEU A 314 -10.51 -3.78 21.79
C LEU A 314 -10.02 -2.55 22.56
N ASP A 315 -8.74 -2.57 22.92
CA ASP A 315 -7.99 -1.42 23.43
C ASP A 315 -6.91 -1.06 22.41
N LEU A 316 -7.16 -0.04 21.61
CA LEU A 316 -6.26 0.36 20.53
C LEU A 316 -4.88 0.81 21.03
N ASN A 317 -4.81 1.39 22.25
CA ASN A 317 -3.54 1.79 22.83
C ASN A 317 -2.73 0.59 23.30
N VAL A 318 -3.38 -0.41 23.88
CA VAL A 318 -2.72 -1.67 24.29
C VAL A 318 -2.30 -2.46 23.05
N ILE A 319 -3.14 -2.54 22.01
CA ILE A 319 -2.76 -3.13 20.71
C ILE A 319 -1.49 -2.47 20.19
N ASN A 320 -1.46 -1.13 20.09
CA ASN A 320 -0.27 -0.42 19.62
C ASN A 320 0.97 -0.71 20.48
N LYS A 321 0.81 -0.70 21.81
CA LYS A 321 1.92 -0.93 22.72
C LYS A 321 2.48 -2.35 22.63
N VAL A 322 1.61 -3.36 22.56
CA VAL A 322 2.00 -4.79 22.63
C VAL A 322 2.43 -5.30 21.26
N ALA A 323 1.65 -5.04 20.20
CA ALA A 323 1.97 -5.54 18.87
C ALA A 323 3.03 -4.68 18.15
N PHE A 324 3.07 -3.36 18.40
CA PHE A 324 3.88 -2.41 17.61
C PHE A 324 4.81 -1.53 18.43
N TYR A 325 5.08 -1.88 19.69
CA TYR A 325 6.00 -1.11 20.56
C TYR A 325 5.67 0.39 20.68
N GLY A 326 4.37 0.75 20.53
CA GLY A 326 3.92 2.14 20.55
C GLY A 326 4.28 2.96 19.31
N GLN A 327 4.72 2.34 18.23
CA GLN A 327 5.23 3.02 17.05
C GLN A 327 4.14 3.54 16.10
N PHE A 328 2.95 2.95 16.10
CA PHE A 328 1.85 3.34 15.22
C PHE A 328 0.92 4.36 15.87
N ILE A 329 -0.12 4.78 15.18
CA ILE A 329 -1.05 5.81 15.62
C ILE A 329 -2.43 5.18 15.78
N PRO A 330 -2.87 4.84 17.02
CA PRO A 330 -4.21 4.32 17.26
C PRO A 330 -5.28 5.32 16.78
N ASP A 331 -6.24 4.84 16.00
CA ASP A 331 -7.37 5.64 15.53
C ASP A 331 -8.54 4.72 15.11
N CYS A 332 -9.74 5.30 15.04
CA CYS A 332 -10.97 4.60 14.71
C CYS A 332 -11.63 5.16 13.43
N GLY A 333 -10.87 5.76 12.56
CA GLY A 333 -11.36 6.35 11.32
C GLY A 333 -10.52 6.00 10.10
N PRO A 334 -11.08 6.21 8.90
CA PRO A 334 -10.42 5.91 7.63
C PRO A 334 -9.37 6.94 7.22
N THR A 335 -9.28 8.07 7.93
CA THR A 335 -8.48 9.23 7.52
C THR A 335 -7.39 9.51 8.55
N SER A 336 -6.15 9.32 8.17
CA SER A 336 -4.98 9.51 9.04
C SER A 336 -4.85 10.94 9.59
N PRO A 337 -4.37 11.11 10.83
CA PRO A 337 -4.09 12.41 11.46
C PRO A 337 -3.18 13.34 10.66
N VAL A 338 -2.34 12.81 9.77
CA VAL A 338 -1.47 13.62 8.88
C VAL A 338 -2.18 14.11 7.63
N SER A 339 -3.37 13.58 7.34
CA SER A 339 -4.18 14.05 6.22
C SER A 339 -4.82 15.41 6.52
N PRO A 340 -4.86 16.33 5.54
CA PRO A 340 -5.62 17.57 5.67
C PRO A 340 -7.12 17.35 5.85
N TRP A 341 -7.61 16.13 5.63
CA TRP A 341 -9.02 15.75 5.75
C TRP A 341 -9.36 15.11 7.10
N PHE A 342 -8.40 14.95 7.98
CA PHE A 342 -8.61 14.33 9.29
C PHE A 342 -9.74 14.99 10.07
N ASN A 343 -10.64 14.17 10.61
CA ASN A 343 -11.74 14.64 11.47
C ASN A 343 -11.29 14.70 12.92
N ARG A 344 -10.80 15.86 13.36
CA ARG A 344 -10.36 16.07 14.75
C ARG A 344 -11.47 15.96 15.79
N SER A 345 -12.74 15.96 15.36
CA SER A 345 -13.90 15.83 16.25
C SER A 345 -14.31 14.38 16.48
N LEU A 346 -13.75 13.45 15.70
CA LEU A 346 -14.00 12.01 15.86
C LEU A 346 -13.39 11.57 17.19
N GLN A 347 -14.22 11.03 18.08
CA GLN A 347 -13.78 10.43 19.33
C GLN A 347 -13.80 8.91 19.17
N CYS A 348 -12.67 8.29 19.33
CA CYS A 348 -12.59 6.83 19.35
C CYS A 348 -13.18 6.29 20.63
N PRO A 349 -14.04 5.26 20.57
CA PRO A 349 -14.56 4.63 21.78
C PRO A 349 -13.41 4.05 22.61
N ALA A 350 -13.42 4.33 23.90
CA ALA A 350 -12.55 3.64 24.83
C ALA A 350 -13.03 2.20 25.02
N ARG A 351 -12.10 1.30 25.30
CA ARG A 351 -12.42 -0.09 25.62
C ARG A 351 -13.49 -0.16 26.71
N ASN A 352 -14.57 -0.90 26.47
CA ASN A 352 -15.66 -1.11 27.42
C ASN A 352 -16.04 -2.59 27.52
N LEU A 353 -15.21 -3.37 28.20
CA LEU A 353 -15.40 -4.81 28.35
C LEU A 353 -16.73 -5.18 29.06
N ALA A 354 -17.23 -4.32 29.96
CA ALA A 354 -18.50 -4.55 30.65
C ALA A 354 -19.67 -4.48 29.66
N GLN A 355 -19.68 -3.46 28.79
CA GLN A 355 -20.66 -3.30 27.72
C GLN A 355 -20.56 -4.44 26.70
N ALA A 356 -19.34 -4.79 26.25
CA ALA A 356 -19.11 -5.90 25.35
C ALA A 356 -19.73 -7.21 25.87
N ARG A 357 -19.43 -7.57 27.11
CA ARG A 357 -20.01 -8.75 27.79
C ARG A 357 -21.53 -8.69 27.91
N LYS A 358 -22.08 -7.51 28.14
CA LYS A 358 -23.53 -7.30 28.21
C LYS A 358 -24.16 -7.58 26.84
N LEU A 359 -23.63 -7.02 25.77
CA LEU A 359 -24.14 -7.21 24.41
C LEU A 359 -24.01 -8.67 23.96
N VAL A 360 -22.90 -9.34 24.28
CA VAL A 360 -22.71 -10.78 24.04
C VAL A 360 -23.81 -11.60 24.74
N ARG A 361 -24.09 -11.37 26.02
CA ARG A 361 -25.17 -12.06 26.72
C ARG A 361 -26.54 -11.77 26.12
N GLN A 362 -26.79 -10.53 25.71
CA GLN A 362 -28.09 -10.13 25.11
C GLN A 362 -28.33 -10.75 23.73
N SER A 363 -27.28 -11.20 23.03
CA SER A 363 -27.43 -11.90 21.75
C SER A 363 -28.14 -13.24 21.88
N GLY A 364 -28.15 -13.84 23.07
CA GLY A 364 -28.70 -15.17 23.31
C GLY A 364 -27.89 -16.33 22.70
N LEU A 365 -26.76 -16.03 22.06
CA LEU A 365 -25.92 -17.06 21.47
C LEU A 365 -25.07 -17.76 22.53
N LYS A 366 -24.75 -19.04 22.23
CA LYS A 366 -23.85 -19.82 23.10
C LYS A 366 -22.45 -19.24 23.05
N THR A 367 -21.88 -18.99 24.21
CA THR A 367 -20.47 -18.53 24.34
C THR A 367 -19.52 -19.71 24.55
N PRO A 368 -18.27 -19.61 24.08
CA PRO A 368 -17.73 -18.48 23.32
C PRO A 368 -18.29 -18.42 21.90
N ILE A 369 -18.56 -17.22 21.40
CA ILE A 369 -19.06 -16.97 20.03
C ILE A 369 -17.92 -17.14 19.03
N PRO A 370 -18.00 -18.04 18.05
CA PRO A 370 -16.92 -18.26 17.09
C PRO A 370 -16.83 -17.10 16.08
N VAL A 371 -15.60 -16.68 15.79
CA VAL A 371 -15.27 -15.70 14.74
C VAL A 371 -14.02 -16.20 14.01
N ASN A 372 -14.10 -16.41 12.68
CA ASN A 372 -12.93 -16.73 11.88
C ASN A 372 -12.34 -15.43 11.31
N MET A 373 -11.06 -15.21 11.50
CA MET A 373 -10.39 -13.99 11.04
C MET A 373 -9.21 -14.34 10.14
N ILE A 374 -9.32 -13.98 8.87
CA ILE A 374 -8.17 -13.98 7.96
C ILE A 374 -7.21 -12.89 8.45
N ILE A 375 -5.93 -13.25 8.53
CA ILE A 375 -4.80 -12.34 8.75
C ILE A 375 -3.76 -12.59 7.67
N GLU A 376 -2.94 -11.59 7.37
CA GLU A 376 -1.78 -11.81 6.51
C GLU A 376 -0.81 -12.78 7.17
N ALA A 377 -0.22 -13.70 6.39
CA ALA A 377 0.78 -14.65 6.85
C ALA A 377 2.13 -13.94 7.06
N SER A 378 2.20 -13.08 8.07
CA SER A 378 3.38 -12.35 8.50
C SER A 378 3.48 -12.31 10.01
N SER A 379 4.70 -12.27 10.54
CA SER A 379 4.96 -12.24 11.99
C SER A 379 4.32 -11.00 12.68
N GLU A 380 4.17 -9.90 11.97
CA GLU A 380 3.50 -8.70 12.48
C GLU A 380 1.98 -8.91 12.59
N SER A 381 1.35 -9.44 11.53
CA SER A 381 -0.10 -9.70 11.53
C SER A 381 -0.48 -10.84 12.49
N GLU A 382 0.34 -11.86 12.63
CA GLU A 382 0.14 -12.93 13.62
C GLU A 382 0.16 -12.36 15.04
N ARG A 383 1.15 -11.53 15.39
CA ARG A 383 1.22 -10.87 16.71
C ARG A 383 0.02 -9.97 16.97
N LEU A 384 -0.41 -9.20 15.97
CA LEU A 384 -1.63 -8.40 16.07
C LEU A 384 -2.86 -9.29 16.31
N GLY A 385 -3.00 -10.35 15.54
CA GLY A 385 -4.08 -11.31 15.65
C GLY A 385 -4.17 -11.96 17.03
N GLU A 386 -3.05 -12.37 17.61
CA GLU A 386 -2.98 -12.94 18.96
C GLU A 386 -3.42 -11.94 20.05
N VAL A 387 -3.03 -10.67 19.92
CA VAL A 387 -3.48 -9.62 20.84
C VAL A 387 -4.99 -9.40 20.75
N ILE A 388 -5.54 -9.34 19.52
CA ILE A 388 -6.98 -9.24 19.28
C ILE A 388 -7.68 -10.47 19.86
N GLN A 389 -7.22 -11.69 19.56
CA GLN A 389 -7.77 -12.94 20.08
C GLN A 389 -7.86 -12.95 21.61
N ALA A 390 -6.77 -12.51 22.28
CA ALA A 390 -6.73 -12.45 23.75
C ALA A 390 -7.72 -11.41 24.33
N MET A 391 -7.95 -10.29 23.65
CA MET A 391 -8.91 -9.27 24.07
C MET A 391 -10.35 -9.74 23.86
N GLU A 392 -10.64 -10.31 22.72
CA GLU A 392 -11.97 -10.79 22.33
C GLU A 392 -12.43 -11.98 23.20
N ALA A 393 -11.51 -12.85 23.60
CA ALA A 393 -11.79 -13.94 24.52
C ALA A 393 -12.36 -13.43 25.87
N GLN A 394 -11.91 -12.27 26.33
CA GLN A 394 -12.42 -11.66 27.57
C GLN A 394 -13.87 -11.17 27.43
N ALA A 395 -14.32 -10.86 26.23
CA ALA A 395 -15.70 -10.46 25.95
C ALA A 395 -16.62 -11.65 25.70
N GLY A 396 -16.08 -12.83 25.41
CA GLY A 396 -16.84 -14.06 25.15
C GLY A 396 -16.84 -14.50 23.69
N PHE A 397 -15.90 -14.00 22.88
CA PHE A 397 -15.65 -14.48 21.52
C PHE A 397 -14.52 -15.52 21.49
N ALA A 398 -14.58 -16.44 20.52
CA ALA A 398 -13.50 -17.36 20.18
C ALA A 398 -13.00 -17.04 18.78
N VAL A 399 -12.03 -16.15 18.69
CA VAL A 399 -11.41 -15.75 17.41
C VAL A 399 -10.46 -16.88 16.98
N LYS A 400 -10.66 -17.41 15.77
CA LYS A 400 -9.75 -18.33 15.10
C LYS A 400 -8.99 -17.57 14.03
N LEU A 401 -7.68 -17.50 14.15
CA LEU A 401 -6.81 -16.89 13.15
C LEU A 401 -6.61 -17.83 11.96
N ASP A 402 -6.61 -17.27 10.76
CA ASP A 402 -6.40 -17.95 9.48
C ASP A 402 -5.30 -17.22 8.72
N PRO A 403 -4.00 -17.51 9.01
CA PRO A 403 -2.88 -16.90 8.30
C PRO A 403 -2.93 -17.26 6.82
N THR A 404 -3.03 -16.26 5.98
CA THR A 404 -3.23 -16.40 4.53
C THR A 404 -2.33 -15.40 3.80
N GLU A 405 -1.72 -15.81 2.70
CA GLU A 405 -0.99 -14.88 1.83
C GLU A 405 -1.92 -13.77 1.34
N LEU A 406 -1.43 -12.51 1.29
CA LEU A 406 -2.28 -11.33 1.08
C LEU A 406 -3.15 -11.41 -0.17
N THR A 407 -2.56 -11.74 -1.33
CA THR A 407 -3.33 -11.84 -2.60
C THR A 407 -4.40 -12.92 -2.55
N THR A 408 -4.12 -14.02 -1.91
CA THR A 408 -5.11 -15.10 -1.66
C THR A 408 -6.23 -14.62 -0.73
N GLY A 409 -5.89 -13.87 0.32
CA GLY A 409 -6.87 -13.26 1.23
C GLY A 409 -7.78 -12.26 0.52
N LEU A 410 -7.21 -11.40 -0.32
CA LEU A 410 -7.97 -10.46 -1.15
C LEU A 410 -8.90 -11.17 -2.15
N ASP A 411 -8.42 -12.22 -2.82
CA ASP A 411 -9.25 -13.03 -3.74
C ASP A 411 -10.42 -13.73 -3.02
N ARG A 412 -10.22 -14.20 -1.79
CA ARG A 412 -11.30 -14.72 -0.94
C ARG A 412 -12.29 -13.64 -0.55
N ALA A 413 -11.80 -12.45 -0.21
CA ALA A 413 -12.65 -11.30 0.13
C ALA A 413 -13.47 -10.83 -1.09
N ASP A 414 -12.86 -10.73 -2.26
CA ASP A 414 -13.54 -10.43 -3.52
C ASP A 414 -14.69 -11.40 -3.81
N LYS A 415 -14.54 -12.67 -3.43
CA LYS A 415 -15.55 -13.73 -3.62
C LYS A 415 -16.56 -13.84 -2.46
N GLY A 416 -16.41 -13.04 -1.39
CA GLY A 416 -17.24 -13.14 -0.18
C GLY A 416 -16.97 -14.39 0.67
N GLN A 417 -15.80 -15.01 0.54
CA GLN A 417 -15.41 -16.26 1.19
C GLN A 417 -14.62 -16.01 2.48
N PHE A 418 -15.19 -15.20 3.37
CA PHE A 418 -14.57 -14.86 4.65
C PHE A 418 -15.65 -14.48 5.68
N ASP A 419 -15.31 -14.51 6.96
CA ASP A 419 -16.11 -14.01 8.07
C ASP A 419 -15.61 -12.62 8.48
N THR A 420 -14.36 -12.54 8.93
CA THR A 420 -13.67 -11.29 9.14
C THR A 420 -12.27 -11.32 8.49
N PHE A 421 -11.76 -10.15 8.11
CA PHE A 421 -10.44 -10.03 7.51
C PHE A 421 -9.71 -8.82 8.10
N GLN A 422 -8.59 -9.06 8.77
CA GLN A 422 -7.69 -8.00 9.19
C GLN A 422 -6.88 -7.56 7.98
N VAL A 423 -7.23 -6.44 7.42
CA VAL A 423 -6.63 -5.89 6.21
C VAL A 423 -6.67 -4.38 6.25
N GLY A 424 -5.65 -3.75 5.68
CA GLY A 424 -5.53 -2.31 5.61
C GLY A 424 -5.76 -1.74 4.22
N TRP A 425 -5.65 -0.43 4.16
CA TRP A 425 -5.64 0.36 2.95
C TRP A 425 -4.44 1.30 2.93
N SER A 426 -3.70 1.32 1.83
CA SER A 426 -2.46 2.13 1.72
C SER A 426 -2.70 3.64 1.65
N GLY A 427 -3.95 4.07 1.63
CA GLY A 427 -4.35 5.47 1.66
C GLY A 427 -4.21 6.24 0.34
N ARG A 428 -5.01 7.31 0.25
CA ARG A 428 -4.96 8.29 -0.82
C ARG A 428 -5.06 9.68 -0.22
N THR A 429 -4.55 10.68 -0.94
CA THR A 429 -4.55 12.08 -0.47
C THR A 429 -5.94 12.70 -0.44
N ASP A 430 -6.84 12.27 -1.32
CA ASP A 430 -8.26 12.65 -1.28
C ASP A 430 -9.07 11.55 -0.56
N PRO A 431 -9.98 11.89 0.36
CA PRO A 431 -10.76 10.91 1.11
C PRO A 431 -11.67 10.03 0.24
N ASP A 432 -12.01 10.45 -0.97
CA ASP A 432 -12.73 9.62 -1.92
C ASP A 432 -11.98 8.31 -2.20
N GLY A 433 -10.66 8.39 -2.37
CA GLY A 433 -9.83 7.22 -2.59
C GLY A 433 -9.59 6.33 -1.37
N ASN A 434 -10.12 6.71 -0.21
CA ASN A 434 -10.08 5.92 1.03
C ASN A 434 -11.45 5.36 1.42
N LEU A 435 -12.50 5.74 0.70
CA LEU A 435 -13.88 5.45 1.12
C LEU A 435 -14.78 4.97 -0.01
N TYR A 436 -14.63 5.51 -1.23
CA TYR A 436 -15.63 5.25 -2.27
C TYR A 436 -15.62 3.78 -2.73
N ASN A 437 -14.46 3.25 -3.05
CA ASN A 437 -14.35 1.88 -3.53
C ASN A 437 -14.67 0.83 -2.44
N GLU A 438 -14.43 1.20 -1.20
CA GLU A 438 -14.59 0.33 -0.02
C GLU A 438 -16.00 0.38 0.56
N GLN A 439 -16.75 1.47 0.36
CA GLN A 439 -17.99 1.76 1.10
C GLN A 439 -19.18 2.10 0.19
N GLU A 440 -19.00 2.32 -1.10
CA GLU A 440 -20.14 2.45 -2.02
C GLU A 440 -20.71 1.05 -2.31
N SER A 441 -22.02 0.90 -2.33
CA SER A 441 -22.70 -0.41 -2.43
C SER A 441 -22.33 -1.25 -3.65
N LYS A 442 -21.72 -0.67 -4.68
CA LYS A 442 -21.17 -1.34 -5.86
C LYS A 442 -19.66 -1.17 -5.97
N GLY A 443 -19.04 -0.75 -4.89
CA GLY A 443 -17.60 -0.54 -4.84
C GLY A 443 -16.84 -1.85 -5.06
N PRO A 444 -15.79 -1.85 -5.89
CA PRO A 444 -15.04 -3.07 -6.20
C PRO A 444 -14.24 -3.61 -5.01
N LEU A 445 -14.05 -2.83 -3.96
CA LEU A 445 -13.36 -3.22 -2.74
C LEU A 445 -14.30 -3.23 -1.51
N ASN A 446 -15.62 -3.18 -1.75
CA ASN A 446 -16.60 -3.27 -0.67
C ASN A 446 -16.72 -4.71 -0.19
N TYR A 447 -15.68 -5.21 0.44
CA TYR A 447 -15.60 -6.58 0.97
C TYR A 447 -16.63 -6.82 2.08
N GLY A 448 -16.85 -5.80 2.92
CA GLY A 448 -17.79 -5.89 4.05
C GLY A 448 -19.25 -6.03 3.62
N GLY A 449 -19.59 -5.58 2.41
CA GLY A 449 -20.98 -5.60 1.93
C GLY A 449 -21.80 -4.46 2.52
N GLU A 450 -21.22 -3.25 2.67
CA GLU A 450 -21.94 -2.02 2.98
C GLU A 450 -22.94 -1.71 1.88
N ASP A 451 -24.22 -1.49 2.21
CA ASP A 451 -25.28 -1.21 1.23
C ASP A 451 -26.26 -0.11 1.70
N ASN A 452 -25.85 0.73 2.64
CA ASN A 452 -26.65 1.81 3.18
C ASN A 452 -26.85 2.93 2.14
N PRO A 453 -28.10 3.21 1.68
CA PRO A 453 -28.35 4.24 0.67
C PRO A 453 -27.92 5.65 1.09
N THR A 454 -27.87 5.92 2.40
CA THR A 454 -27.39 7.20 2.93
C THR A 454 -25.88 7.35 2.74
N VAL A 455 -25.12 6.27 2.94
CA VAL A 455 -23.67 6.19 2.66
C VAL A 455 -23.43 6.47 1.19
N ASP A 456 -24.09 5.75 0.30
CA ASP A 456 -24.02 5.94 -1.16
C ASP A 456 -24.31 7.38 -1.57
N HIS A 457 -25.38 7.96 -1.01
CA HIS A 457 -25.76 9.32 -1.34
C HIS A 457 -24.69 10.33 -0.91
N LEU A 458 -24.15 10.20 0.30
CA LEU A 458 -23.10 11.08 0.81
C LEU A 458 -21.80 10.94 0.02
N LEU A 459 -21.39 9.73 -0.35
CA LEU A 459 -20.23 9.46 -1.21
C LEU A 459 -20.41 10.14 -2.58
N LYS A 460 -21.55 9.94 -3.23
CA LYS A 460 -21.87 10.55 -4.54
C LYS A 460 -21.93 12.08 -4.46
N GLN A 461 -22.49 12.64 -3.38
CA GLN A 461 -22.48 14.10 -3.16
C GLN A 461 -21.05 14.63 -2.97
N ALA A 462 -20.21 13.95 -2.17
CA ALA A 462 -18.85 14.39 -1.91
C ALA A 462 -17.98 14.41 -3.17
N ARG A 463 -18.28 13.58 -4.16
CA ARG A 463 -17.59 13.55 -5.47
C ARG A 463 -17.87 14.79 -6.33
N VAL A 464 -19.07 15.32 -6.29
CA VAL A 464 -19.47 16.44 -7.16
C VAL A 464 -19.28 17.81 -6.52
N VAL A 465 -19.20 17.88 -5.19
CA VAL A 465 -18.98 19.14 -4.46
C VAL A 465 -17.50 19.51 -4.48
N THR A 466 -17.16 20.64 -5.10
CA THR A 466 -15.76 21.13 -5.19
C THR A 466 -15.33 22.00 -4.01
N ASN A 467 -16.30 22.54 -3.24
CA ASN A 467 -15.99 23.31 -2.02
C ASN A 467 -15.46 22.39 -0.90
N THR A 468 -14.22 22.58 -0.52
CA THR A 468 -13.51 21.73 0.46
C THR A 468 -14.19 21.68 1.82
N ALA A 469 -14.70 22.82 2.32
CA ALA A 469 -15.37 22.85 3.63
C ALA A 469 -16.66 22.03 3.61
N ARG A 470 -17.47 22.16 2.54
CA ARG A 470 -18.69 21.37 2.37
C ARG A 470 -18.40 19.88 2.19
N ARG A 471 -17.38 19.52 1.39
CA ARG A 471 -16.93 18.12 1.29
C ARG A 471 -16.53 17.52 2.62
N ARG A 472 -15.78 18.29 3.44
CA ARG A 472 -15.39 17.85 4.80
C ARG A 472 -16.61 17.53 5.66
N GLN A 473 -17.66 18.37 5.62
CA GLN A 473 -18.91 18.09 6.35
C GLN A 473 -19.58 16.80 5.88
N LEU A 474 -19.60 16.53 4.57
CA LEU A 474 -20.16 15.29 4.01
C LEU A 474 -19.39 14.07 4.50
N TYR A 475 -18.04 14.09 4.42
CA TYR A 475 -17.20 13.00 4.92
C TYR A 475 -17.31 12.80 6.43
N ASN A 476 -17.36 13.87 7.23
CA ASN A 476 -17.52 13.74 8.67
C ASN A 476 -18.86 13.05 9.03
N ARG A 477 -19.94 13.41 8.34
CA ARG A 477 -21.24 12.75 8.51
C ARG A 477 -21.18 11.28 8.07
N LEU A 478 -20.56 11.02 6.94
CA LEU A 478 -20.36 9.67 6.41
C LEU A 478 -19.62 8.78 7.42
N ILE A 479 -18.46 9.22 7.91
CA ILE A 479 -17.64 8.48 8.88
C ILE A 479 -18.42 8.17 10.16
N THR A 480 -19.27 9.09 10.61
CA THR A 480 -20.13 8.86 11.79
C THR A 480 -21.12 7.69 11.55
N ILE A 481 -21.66 7.56 10.33
CA ILE A 481 -22.57 6.45 9.99
C ILE A 481 -21.78 5.14 9.94
N LEU A 482 -20.67 5.11 9.20
CA LEU A 482 -19.83 3.92 9.04
C LEU A 482 -19.31 3.39 10.39
N ASN A 483 -18.86 4.28 11.27
CA ASN A 483 -18.42 3.89 12.62
C ASN A 483 -19.56 3.33 13.49
N LYS A 484 -20.82 3.59 13.13
CA LYS A 484 -21.98 2.97 13.79
C LYS A 484 -22.33 1.62 13.17
N ASP A 485 -22.19 1.46 11.85
CA ASP A 485 -22.52 0.23 11.13
C ASP A 485 -21.44 -0.86 11.34
N ARG A 486 -20.17 -0.46 11.49
CA ARG A 486 -19.03 -1.33 11.87
C ARG A 486 -18.85 -2.53 10.95
N ASP A 487 -19.05 -2.32 9.66
CA ASP A 487 -18.59 -3.25 8.63
C ASP A 487 -17.06 -3.20 8.49
N ILE A 488 -16.44 -2.04 8.80
CA ILE A 488 -15.01 -1.87 9.00
C ILE A 488 -14.73 -1.31 10.41
N ILE A 489 -13.98 -2.05 11.20
CA ILE A 489 -13.51 -1.65 12.53
C ILE A 489 -12.07 -1.18 12.39
N TYR A 490 -11.87 0.15 12.36
CA TYR A 490 -10.53 0.75 12.23
C TYR A 490 -9.72 0.56 13.50
N LEU A 491 -8.41 0.32 13.37
CA LEU A 491 -7.50 -0.01 14.47
C LEU A 491 -6.41 1.04 14.65
N TYR A 492 -5.70 1.39 13.58
CA TYR A 492 -4.57 2.32 13.62
C TYR A 492 -4.16 2.80 12.24
N HIS A 493 -3.34 3.86 12.23
CA HIS A 493 -2.57 4.29 11.06
C HIS A 493 -1.11 3.93 11.26
N GLU A 494 -0.52 3.28 10.27
CA GLU A 494 0.88 2.87 10.29
C GLU A 494 1.83 4.06 10.22
N ARG A 495 3.04 3.86 10.70
CA ARG A 495 4.21 4.60 10.28
C ARG A 495 5.04 3.70 9.39
N LEU A 496 5.37 4.20 8.22
CA LEU A 496 6.18 3.47 7.25
C LEU A 496 7.65 3.72 7.55
N PHE A 497 8.33 2.66 7.94
CA PHE A 497 9.76 2.68 8.20
C PHE A 497 10.51 2.22 6.96
N THR A 498 11.31 3.11 6.39
CA THR A 498 12.19 2.80 5.27
C THR A 498 13.62 3.02 5.71
N GLY A 499 14.43 2.00 5.59
CA GLY A 499 15.86 2.05 5.89
C GLY A 499 16.70 2.03 4.62
N TRP A 500 17.84 2.69 4.63
CA TRP A 500 18.85 2.57 3.57
C TRP A 500 20.25 2.78 4.12
N ARG A 501 21.23 2.17 3.47
CA ARG A 501 22.62 2.24 3.86
C ARG A 501 23.21 3.64 3.65
N SER A 502 24.23 3.98 4.43
CA SER A 502 24.87 5.32 4.42
C SER A 502 25.50 5.70 3.08
N ASN A 503 25.83 4.74 2.22
CA ASN A 503 26.31 4.95 0.85
C ASN A 503 25.20 5.25 -0.16
N VAL A 504 23.90 5.17 0.24
CA VAL A 504 22.77 5.52 -0.60
C VAL A 504 22.31 6.94 -0.31
N HIS A 505 22.17 7.76 -1.33
CA HIS A 505 21.79 9.16 -1.21
C HIS A 505 20.60 9.50 -2.12
N GLY A 506 19.80 10.50 -1.72
CA GLY A 506 18.78 11.10 -2.57
C GLY A 506 17.45 10.35 -2.64
N ILE A 507 17.24 9.31 -1.84
CA ILE A 507 15.91 8.72 -1.65
C ILE A 507 14.98 9.78 -1.07
N ARG A 508 13.77 9.91 -1.63
CA ARG A 508 12.74 10.84 -1.15
C ARG A 508 11.47 10.08 -0.84
N MET A 509 10.84 10.43 0.27
CA MET A 509 9.51 9.96 0.62
C MET A 509 8.61 11.14 0.94
N TYR A 510 7.35 11.03 0.58
CA TYR A 510 6.31 11.99 0.94
C TYR A 510 5.26 11.28 1.80
N GLY A 511 4.23 11.99 2.23
CA GLY A 511 3.19 11.40 3.07
C GLY A 511 2.32 10.33 2.39
N ASP A 512 2.48 10.11 1.07
CA ASP A 512 1.93 8.96 0.35
C ASP A 512 2.70 7.66 0.62
N GLY A 513 3.83 7.75 1.33
CA GLY A 513 4.64 6.63 1.77
C GLY A 513 5.50 5.96 0.69
N LEU A 514 5.49 6.49 -0.54
CA LEU A 514 6.20 5.86 -1.65
C LEU A 514 7.65 6.34 -1.72
N PRO A 515 8.65 5.44 -1.64
CA PRO A 515 10.05 5.78 -1.89
C PRO A 515 10.25 6.13 -3.36
N ARG A 516 10.82 7.31 -3.60
CA ARG A 516 11.16 7.82 -4.95
C ARG A 516 12.65 7.66 -5.17
N LEU A 517 13.02 6.77 -6.08
CA LEU A 517 14.40 6.38 -6.33
C LEU A 517 14.99 7.04 -7.59
N ALA A 518 14.16 7.72 -8.37
CA ALA A 518 14.54 8.31 -9.68
C ALA A 518 15.84 9.12 -9.65
N PHE A 519 16.13 9.81 -8.55
CA PHE A 519 17.32 10.66 -8.40
C PHE A 519 18.25 10.18 -7.28
N ALA A 520 18.04 8.97 -6.80
CA ALA A 520 18.95 8.34 -5.85
C ALA A 520 20.30 8.00 -6.50
N SER A 521 21.31 7.79 -5.68
CA SER A 521 22.64 7.32 -6.09
C SER A 521 23.22 6.40 -5.03
N VAL A 522 24.05 5.46 -5.48
CA VAL A 522 24.86 4.58 -4.63
C VAL A 522 26.31 4.95 -4.87
N SER A 523 27.01 5.38 -3.80
CA SER A 523 28.47 5.56 -3.82
C SER A 523 29.15 4.22 -3.56
N GLY A 524 30.28 3.99 -4.21
CA GLY A 524 31.11 2.79 -3.98
C GLY A 524 31.82 2.84 -2.65
#